data_ac21bff5baee90ee0ad95c9b91cf2f9e
#
_entry.id   ac21bff5baee90ee0ad95c9b91cf2f9e
#
_cell.length_a   1.000
_cell.length_b   1.000
_cell.length_c   1.000
_cell.angle_alpha   90.00
_cell.angle_beta   90.00
_cell.angle_gamma   90.00
#
_symmetry.space_group_name_H-M   'P 1'
#
loop_
_entity.id
_entity.type
_entity.pdbx_description
1 polymer ?
#
loop_
_entity_poly.entity_id
_entity_poly.type
_entity_poly.pdbx_seq_one_letter_code
_entity_poly.pdbx_strand_id
1 'polypeptide(L)'
;MNLSRVPILLSLLFSGCVSLPPTAVPQEPDYVVAVESVRIPTTEPWVSRFAYHTWFDLKRGAENNWERVEILSAESGVNIYHIPPADARGRTRWDNPVEVVGLVTGEAAREMIPGLEERARNYPDRAAYTAWPGPNSNSFITYLARATPGLKLQFNHNAVGRDYTPWFYAGRSVSGSGVQLDTWLLGLQAGWREGIQVHFLQLTFGISLFPPALELPILPRIGLPPASP
;
A
#
# COMPACT_ATOMS: atom_id res chain seq x y z
N MET A 1 60.05 18.85 -8.06
CA MET A 1 58.99 18.60 -7.04
C MET A 1 57.69 18.34 -7.78
N ASN A 2 57.38 17.03 -8.05
CA ASN A 2 56.25 16.62 -8.86
C ASN A 2 55.01 16.40 -7.96
N LEU A 3 54.04 17.26 -8.08
CA LEU A 3 52.70 17.11 -7.49
C LEU A 3 51.88 16.13 -8.35
N SER A 4 51.82 14.89 -7.94
CA SER A 4 50.96 13.88 -8.51
C SER A 4 49.49 14.23 -8.26
N ARG A 5 48.74 14.53 -9.35
CA ARG A 5 47.28 14.70 -9.35
C ARG A 5 46.63 13.33 -9.10
N VAL A 6 45.96 13.18 -7.98
CA VAL A 6 45.06 12.06 -7.71
C VAL A 6 43.72 12.39 -8.37
N PRO A 7 43.23 11.61 -9.35
CA PRO A 7 41.89 11.80 -9.84
C PRO A 7 40.90 11.29 -8.80
N ILE A 8 40.08 12.16 -8.24
CA ILE A 8 38.91 11.78 -7.45
C ILE A 8 37.91 11.21 -8.45
N LEU A 9 37.85 9.89 -8.50
CA LEU A 9 36.85 9.15 -9.25
C LEU A 9 35.53 9.25 -8.47
N LEU A 10 34.73 10.29 -8.78
CA LEU A 10 33.37 10.41 -8.29
C LEU A 10 32.53 9.40 -9.07
N SER A 11 32.48 8.16 -8.57
CA SER A 11 31.60 7.12 -9.08
C SER A 11 30.18 7.53 -8.78
N LEU A 12 29.52 8.16 -9.74
CA LEU A 12 28.07 8.31 -9.77
C LEU A 12 27.48 6.91 -9.80
N LEU A 13 27.10 6.39 -8.66
CA LEU A 13 26.24 5.23 -8.54
C LEU A 13 24.85 5.61 -9.08
N PHE A 14 24.70 5.62 -10.38
CA PHE A 14 23.41 5.42 -11.01
C PHE A 14 23.03 3.95 -10.79
N SER A 15 22.60 3.65 -9.59
CA SER A 15 21.84 2.42 -9.36
C SER A 15 20.53 2.61 -10.10
N GLY A 16 20.44 2.03 -11.30
CA GLY A 16 19.17 1.86 -11.97
C GLY A 16 18.19 1.29 -10.96
N CYS A 17 16.95 1.76 -10.94
CA CYS A 17 15.86 1.18 -10.18
C CYS A 17 15.75 -0.29 -10.55
N VAL A 18 16.41 -1.17 -9.81
CA VAL A 18 16.11 -2.59 -9.83
C VAL A 18 14.81 -2.70 -9.05
N SER A 19 13.69 -2.59 -9.75
CA SER A 19 12.43 -3.03 -9.18
C SER A 19 12.57 -4.52 -8.93
N LEU A 20 12.61 -4.92 -7.67
CA LEU A 20 12.46 -6.34 -7.34
C LEU A 20 11.14 -6.82 -7.97
N PRO A 21 11.12 -8.03 -8.53
CA PRO A 21 9.88 -8.57 -9.07
C PRO A 21 8.84 -8.56 -7.94
N PRO A 22 7.59 -8.18 -8.24
CA PRO A 22 6.53 -8.18 -7.26
C PRO A 22 6.47 -9.54 -6.56
N THR A 23 6.39 -9.52 -5.23
CA THR A 23 6.25 -10.73 -4.43
C THR A 23 4.96 -11.43 -4.86
N ALA A 24 5.06 -12.64 -5.39
CA ALA A 24 3.89 -13.39 -5.83
C ALA A 24 3.05 -13.78 -4.60
N VAL A 25 1.74 -13.66 -4.70
CA VAL A 25 0.82 -14.18 -3.68
C VAL A 25 0.92 -15.71 -3.65
N PRO A 26 1.25 -16.35 -2.51
CA PRO A 26 1.38 -17.79 -2.42
C PRO A 26 0.02 -18.47 -2.63
N GLN A 27 0.03 -19.60 -3.35
CA GLN A 27 -1.17 -20.34 -3.72
C GLN A 27 -1.37 -21.63 -2.90
N GLU A 28 -0.29 -22.13 -2.31
CA GLU A 28 -0.30 -23.39 -1.56
C GLU A 28 -1.12 -23.33 -0.25
N PRO A 29 -1.05 -22.24 0.54
CA PRO A 29 -1.85 -22.17 1.76
C PRO A 29 -3.35 -22.17 1.46
N ASP A 30 -4.13 -22.91 2.26
CA ASP A 30 -5.59 -22.95 2.15
C ASP A 30 -6.25 -21.61 2.43
N TYR A 31 -5.62 -20.80 3.28
CA TYR A 31 -6.11 -19.46 3.62
C TYR A 31 -5.03 -18.41 3.38
N VAL A 32 -5.42 -17.36 2.67
CA VAL A 32 -4.55 -16.22 2.37
C VAL A 32 -5.34 -14.92 2.49
N VAL A 33 -4.75 -13.93 3.12
CA VAL A 33 -5.14 -12.52 3.06
C VAL A 33 -3.99 -11.78 2.40
N ALA A 34 -4.14 -11.42 1.15
CA ALA A 34 -3.20 -10.58 0.42
C ALA A 34 -3.75 -9.16 0.30
N VAL A 35 -2.91 -8.18 0.54
CA VAL A 35 -3.20 -6.78 0.24
C VAL A 35 -2.30 -6.37 -0.91
N GLU A 36 -2.91 -6.01 -1.99
CA GLU A 36 -2.23 -5.70 -3.24
C GLU A 36 -2.47 -4.27 -3.65
N SER A 37 -1.51 -3.70 -4.33
CA SER A 37 -1.52 -2.31 -4.77
C SER A 37 -1.00 -2.19 -6.19
N VAL A 38 -1.57 -1.29 -6.97
CA VAL A 38 -1.17 -1.03 -8.36
C VAL A 38 -1.21 0.46 -8.66
N ARG A 39 -0.25 0.92 -9.43
CA ARG A 39 -0.29 2.30 -9.94
C ARG A 39 -1.46 2.46 -10.90
N ILE A 40 -2.26 3.51 -10.72
CA ILE A 40 -3.40 3.82 -11.57
C ILE A 40 -2.91 4.24 -12.98
N PRO A 41 -3.61 3.85 -14.07
CA PRO A 41 -3.20 4.17 -15.43
C PRO A 41 -3.10 5.68 -15.68
N THR A 42 -2.18 6.08 -16.56
CA THR A 42 -1.98 7.48 -16.94
C THR A 42 -3.12 8.06 -17.78
N THR A 43 -4.04 7.20 -18.26
CA THR A 43 -5.26 7.59 -18.98
C THR A 43 -6.33 8.18 -18.07
N GLU A 44 -6.23 7.90 -16.76
CA GLU A 44 -7.15 8.43 -15.75
C GLU A 44 -6.93 9.93 -15.49
N PRO A 45 -7.84 10.63 -14.79
CA PRO A 45 -7.68 12.03 -14.40
C PRO A 45 -6.31 12.30 -13.77
N TRP A 46 -5.77 13.49 -13.98
CA TRP A 46 -4.38 13.84 -13.64
C TRP A 46 -3.96 13.48 -12.20
N VAL A 47 -4.87 13.63 -11.25
CA VAL A 47 -4.65 13.28 -9.83
C VAL A 47 -4.38 11.77 -9.67
N SER A 48 -5.07 10.93 -10.43
CA SER A 48 -4.93 9.47 -10.35
C SER A 48 -3.65 8.95 -11.01
N ARG A 49 -3.04 9.71 -11.90
CA ARG A 49 -1.88 9.26 -12.71
C ARG A 49 -0.64 8.89 -11.91
N PHE A 50 -0.51 9.38 -10.70
CA PHE A 50 0.60 9.04 -9.78
C PHE A 50 0.14 8.26 -8.57
N ALA A 51 -1.17 8.15 -8.34
CA ALA A 51 -1.73 7.44 -7.22
C ALA A 51 -1.72 5.92 -7.43
N TYR A 52 -1.90 5.21 -6.33
CA TYR A 52 -2.04 3.76 -6.30
C TYR A 52 -3.46 3.40 -5.87
N HIS A 53 -3.97 2.32 -6.43
CA HIS A 53 -5.19 1.65 -5.98
C HIS A 53 -4.82 0.41 -5.19
N THR A 54 -5.49 0.18 -4.06
CA THR A 54 -5.20 -0.95 -3.17
C THR A 54 -6.47 -1.75 -2.89
N TRP A 55 -6.34 -3.08 -2.77
CA TRP A 55 -7.44 -4.03 -2.53
C TRP A 55 -6.99 -5.22 -1.70
N PHE A 56 -7.95 -6.04 -1.24
CA PHE A 56 -7.69 -7.36 -0.69
C PHE A 56 -8.01 -8.44 -1.69
N ASP A 57 -7.19 -9.48 -1.75
CA ASP A 57 -7.51 -10.77 -2.31
C ASP A 57 -7.48 -11.83 -1.19
N LEU A 58 -8.61 -12.50 -1.01
CA LEU A 58 -8.86 -13.43 0.07
C LEU A 58 -9.03 -14.84 -0.49
N LYS A 59 -8.22 -15.80 -0.03
CA LYS A 59 -8.38 -17.22 -0.36
C LYS A 59 -9.02 -17.97 0.78
N ARG A 60 -9.94 -18.89 0.45
CA ARG A 60 -10.58 -19.80 1.39
C ARG A 60 -10.55 -21.24 0.91
N GLY A 61 -9.94 -22.08 1.74
CA GLY A 61 -9.88 -23.52 1.51
C GLY A 61 -8.97 -23.95 0.38
N ALA A 62 -8.87 -25.25 0.21
CA ALA A 62 -8.01 -25.89 -0.77
C ALA A 62 -8.46 -25.67 -2.23
N GLU A 63 -9.74 -25.34 -2.45
CA GLU A 63 -10.36 -25.25 -3.78
C GLU A 63 -10.01 -24.01 -4.59
N ASN A 64 -8.97 -23.27 -4.21
CA ASN A 64 -8.59 -22.01 -4.89
C ASN A 64 -9.75 -21.02 -5.06
N ASN A 65 -10.61 -20.94 -4.05
CA ASN A 65 -11.71 -20.00 -4.00
C ASN A 65 -11.18 -18.61 -3.58
N TRP A 66 -11.13 -17.68 -4.50
CA TRP A 66 -10.63 -16.33 -4.27
C TRP A 66 -11.75 -15.30 -4.36
N GLU A 67 -11.71 -14.35 -3.45
CA GLU A 67 -12.60 -13.19 -3.44
C GLU A 67 -11.77 -11.90 -3.34
N ARG A 68 -12.18 -10.91 -4.12
CA ARG A 68 -11.61 -9.57 -4.05
C ARG A 68 -12.51 -8.63 -3.27
N VAL A 69 -11.91 -7.82 -2.41
CA VAL A 69 -12.60 -6.80 -1.61
C VAL A 69 -11.98 -5.44 -1.94
N GLU A 70 -12.75 -4.57 -2.58
CA GLU A 70 -12.27 -3.25 -2.99
C GLU A 70 -13.40 -2.21 -3.04
N ILE A 71 -13.01 -0.94 -3.13
CA ILE A 71 -13.89 0.17 -3.47
C ILE A 71 -13.29 0.97 -4.61
N LEU A 72 -14.05 1.21 -5.67
CA LEU A 72 -13.58 1.90 -6.88
C LEU A 72 -14.23 3.28 -7.06
N SER A 73 -15.47 3.44 -6.60
CA SER A 73 -16.22 4.69 -6.69
C SER A 73 -17.30 4.76 -5.62
N ALA A 74 -17.90 5.93 -5.44
CA ALA A 74 -19.07 6.09 -4.57
C ALA A 74 -20.29 5.29 -5.07
N GLU A 75 -20.46 5.16 -6.37
CA GLU A 75 -21.58 4.41 -6.97
C GLU A 75 -21.47 2.92 -6.73
N SER A 76 -20.27 2.36 -6.91
CA SER A 76 -20.04 0.94 -6.69
C SER A 76 -20.04 0.57 -5.20
N GLY A 77 -19.68 1.51 -4.33
CA GLY A 77 -19.47 1.23 -2.91
C GLY A 77 -18.39 0.17 -2.69
N VAL A 78 -18.52 -0.57 -1.60
CA VAL A 78 -17.63 -1.71 -1.30
C VAL A 78 -18.10 -2.92 -2.10
N ASN A 79 -17.19 -3.48 -2.88
CA ASN A 79 -17.42 -4.67 -3.69
C ASN A 79 -16.71 -5.87 -3.05
N ILE A 80 -17.42 -6.99 -2.96
CA ILE A 80 -16.88 -8.30 -2.55
C ILE A 80 -17.35 -9.29 -3.62
N TYR A 81 -16.43 -9.85 -4.39
CA TYR A 81 -16.76 -10.70 -5.52
C TYR A 81 -15.70 -11.76 -5.79
N HIS A 82 -16.16 -12.89 -6.35
CA HIS A 82 -15.25 -13.97 -6.76
C HIS A 82 -14.38 -13.55 -7.94
N ILE A 83 -13.12 -13.95 -7.87
CA ILE A 83 -12.16 -13.76 -8.94
C ILE A 83 -11.52 -15.10 -9.34
N PRO A 84 -11.12 -15.27 -10.61
CA PRO A 84 -10.33 -16.42 -11.01
C PRO A 84 -8.98 -16.47 -10.26
N PRO A 85 -8.47 -17.68 -9.92
CA PRO A 85 -7.14 -17.80 -9.29
C PRO A 85 -6.00 -17.15 -10.10
N ALA A 86 -6.17 -17.04 -11.40
CA ALA A 86 -5.21 -16.35 -12.27
C ALA A 86 -5.12 -14.86 -11.97
N ASP A 87 -6.25 -14.21 -11.62
CA ASP A 87 -6.30 -12.78 -11.30
C ASP A 87 -5.70 -12.51 -9.92
N ALA A 88 -5.90 -13.41 -8.94
CA ALA A 88 -5.25 -13.35 -7.64
C ALA A 88 -3.73 -13.62 -7.71
N ARG A 89 -3.27 -14.27 -8.78
CA ARG A 89 -1.84 -14.48 -9.09
C ARG A 89 -1.29 -13.43 -10.02
N GLY A 90 -2.16 -12.54 -10.51
CA GLY A 90 -1.84 -11.54 -11.51
C GLY A 90 -0.70 -10.65 -11.05
N ARG A 91 0.39 -10.61 -11.84
CA ARG A 91 1.53 -9.73 -11.58
C ARG A 91 1.32 -8.33 -12.15
N THR A 92 0.24 -8.15 -12.91
CA THR A 92 -0.14 -6.88 -13.54
C THR A 92 -1.64 -6.68 -13.42
N ARG A 93 -2.04 -5.46 -13.20
CA ARG A 93 -3.42 -4.98 -13.31
C ARG A 93 -3.37 -3.64 -14.05
N TRP A 94 -4.26 -3.44 -15.00
CA TRP A 94 -4.25 -2.24 -15.87
C TRP A 94 -2.89 -1.99 -16.53
N ASP A 95 -2.22 -3.08 -16.98
CA ASP A 95 -0.88 -3.07 -17.57
C ASP A 95 0.24 -2.55 -16.66
N ASN A 96 -0.03 -2.31 -15.38
CA ASN A 96 0.96 -1.91 -14.38
C ASN A 96 1.29 -3.08 -13.43
N PRO A 97 2.54 -3.15 -12.94
CA PRO A 97 2.95 -4.14 -11.95
C PRO A 97 2.15 -4.02 -10.65
N VAL A 98 1.72 -5.18 -10.13
CA VAL A 98 1.07 -5.29 -8.83
C VAL A 98 2.13 -5.48 -7.74
N GLU A 99 2.02 -4.72 -6.67
CA GLU A 99 2.84 -4.80 -5.46
C GLU A 99 2.04 -5.49 -4.35
N VAL A 100 2.60 -6.48 -3.67
CA VAL A 100 2.02 -7.03 -2.44
C VAL A 100 2.49 -6.16 -1.28
N VAL A 101 1.56 -5.46 -0.63
CA VAL A 101 1.82 -4.52 0.46
C VAL A 101 1.46 -5.07 1.84
N GLY A 102 0.82 -6.23 1.88
CA GLY A 102 0.52 -6.98 3.11
C GLY A 102 0.19 -8.42 2.79
N LEU A 103 0.60 -9.35 3.66
CA LEU A 103 0.37 -10.78 3.45
C LEU A 103 0.22 -11.50 4.79
N VAL A 104 -0.86 -12.28 4.92
CA VAL A 104 -1.08 -13.20 6.03
C VAL A 104 -1.55 -14.52 5.45
N THR A 105 -1.05 -15.65 5.96
CA THR A 105 -1.39 -16.98 5.44
C THR A 105 -1.73 -17.96 6.57
N GLY A 106 -2.35 -19.09 6.21
CA GLY A 106 -2.65 -20.18 7.13
C GLY A 106 -3.73 -19.83 8.15
N GLU A 107 -3.62 -20.35 9.38
CA GLU A 107 -4.65 -20.20 10.41
C GLU A 107 -4.92 -18.74 10.79
N ALA A 108 -3.88 -17.92 10.84
CA ALA A 108 -4.04 -16.47 11.09
C ALA A 108 -4.92 -15.79 10.03
N ALA A 109 -4.76 -16.15 8.76
CA ALA A 109 -5.61 -15.66 7.68
C ALA A 109 -7.05 -16.18 7.82
N ARG A 110 -7.21 -17.46 8.16
CA ARG A 110 -8.53 -18.07 8.37
C ARG A 110 -9.33 -17.36 9.45
N GLU A 111 -8.70 -17.06 10.58
CA GLU A 111 -9.34 -16.33 11.69
C GLU A 111 -9.67 -14.88 11.34
N MET A 112 -8.84 -14.26 10.49
CA MET A 112 -8.93 -12.85 10.12
C MET A 112 -10.06 -12.56 9.13
N ILE A 113 -10.27 -13.42 8.14
CA ILE A 113 -11.16 -13.20 6.99
C ILE A 113 -12.59 -12.82 7.39
N PRO A 114 -13.29 -13.55 8.30
CA PRO A 114 -14.69 -13.22 8.62
C PRO A 114 -14.86 -11.79 9.17
N GLY A 115 -13.98 -11.40 10.10
CA GLY A 115 -14.01 -10.06 10.69
C GLY A 115 -13.64 -8.96 9.69
N LEU A 116 -12.77 -9.26 8.72
CA LEU A 116 -12.38 -8.35 7.66
C LEU A 116 -13.57 -8.02 6.75
N GLU A 117 -14.29 -9.04 6.31
CA GLU A 117 -15.48 -8.87 5.46
C GLU A 117 -16.64 -8.19 6.17
N GLU A 118 -16.89 -8.53 7.42
CA GLU A 118 -17.92 -7.85 8.20
C GLU A 118 -17.65 -6.36 8.28
N ARG A 119 -16.40 -5.98 8.57
CA ARG A 119 -16.00 -4.56 8.60
C ARG A 119 -16.06 -3.91 7.22
N ALA A 120 -15.71 -4.64 6.16
CA ALA A 120 -15.82 -4.12 4.80
C ALA A 120 -17.27 -3.79 4.44
N ARG A 121 -18.21 -4.70 4.73
CA ARG A 121 -19.64 -4.46 4.51
C ARG A 121 -20.20 -3.30 5.33
N ASN A 122 -19.63 -3.06 6.51
CA ASN A 122 -20.03 -2.00 7.43
C ASN A 122 -19.12 -0.76 7.37
N TYR A 123 -18.33 -0.60 6.29
CA TYR A 123 -17.47 0.57 6.12
C TYR A 123 -18.30 1.87 6.16
N PRO A 124 -17.99 2.82 7.07
CA PRO A 124 -18.84 3.99 7.28
C PRO A 124 -18.87 4.92 6.07
N ASP A 125 -17.76 5.07 5.35
CA ASP A 125 -17.62 5.97 4.22
C ASP A 125 -17.91 5.30 2.86
N ARG A 126 -18.62 4.17 2.85
CA ARG A 126 -18.90 3.39 1.64
C ARG A 126 -19.60 4.16 0.51
N ALA A 127 -20.36 5.21 0.85
CA ALA A 127 -21.06 6.07 -0.09
C ALA A 127 -20.31 7.39 -0.36
N ALA A 128 -19.18 7.61 0.30
CA ALA A 128 -18.35 8.78 0.13
C ALA A 128 -17.03 8.37 -0.52
N TYR A 129 -16.83 8.71 -1.78
CA TYR A 129 -15.59 8.44 -2.50
C TYR A 129 -15.07 9.71 -3.13
N THR A 130 -13.86 10.07 -2.74
CA THR A 130 -13.16 11.22 -3.31
C THR A 130 -11.73 10.77 -3.63
N ALA A 131 -11.36 10.77 -4.90
CA ALA A 131 -10.05 10.28 -5.33
C ALA A 131 -8.90 10.97 -4.59
N TRP A 132 -9.08 12.26 -4.29
CA TRP A 132 -8.16 13.06 -3.50
C TRP A 132 -8.91 14.18 -2.75
N PRO A 133 -8.64 14.42 -1.46
CA PRO A 133 -7.68 13.73 -0.58
C PRO A 133 -8.17 12.37 -0.04
N GLY A 134 -9.41 12.00 -0.22
CA GLY A 134 -10.12 10.83 0.30
C GLY A 134 -11.47 11.22 0.91
N PRO A 135 -12.27 10.25 1.41
CA PRO A 135 -11.95 8.82 1.48
C PRO A 135 -11.92 8.15 0.11
N ASN A 136 -11.06 7.14 -0.07
CA ASN A 136 -10.87 6.39 -1.31
C ASN A 136 -10.48 4.92 -1.03
N SER A 137 -10.03 4.18 -2.05
CA SER A 137 -9.61 2.78 -1.88
C SER A 137 -8.53 2.61 -0.82
N ASN A 138 -7.55 3.51 -0.76
CA ASN A 138 -6.44 3.39 0.18
C ASN A 138 -6.87 3.67 1.64
N SER A 139 -7.74 4.66 1.87
CA SER A 139 -8.30 4.91 3.21
C SER A 139 -9.20 3.75 3.68
N PHE A 140 -9.95 3.13 2.76
CA PHE A 140 -10.74 1.93 3.03
C PHE A 140 -9.85 0.77 3.52
N ILE A 141 -8.77 0.49 2.81
CA ILE A 141 -7.82 -0.56 3.19
C ILE A 141 -7.16 -0.24 4.54
N THR A 142 -6.77 1.02 4.77
CA THR A 142 -6.23 1.46 6.05
C THR A 142 -7.22 1.27 7.20
N TYR A 143 -8.50 1.63 7.00
CA TYR A 143 -9.56 1.42 7.99
C TYR A 143 -9.68 -0.06 8.38
N LEU A 144 -9.70 -0.96 7.39
CA LEU A 144 -9.78 -2.40 7.65
C LEU A 144 -8.52 -2.91 8.37
N ALA A 145 -7.33 -2.48 7.95
CA ALA A 145 -6.08 -2.92 8.57
C ALA A 145 -5.95 -2.45 10.03
N ARG A 146 -6.32 -1.20 10.33
CA ARG A 146 -6.32 -0.69 11.71
C ARG A 146 -7.26 -1.46 12.64
N ALA A 147 -8.37 -1.96 12.11
CA ALA A 147 -9.36 -2.74 12.84
C ALA A 147 -9.08 -4.25 12.88
N THR A 148 -8.02 -4.72 12.19
CA THR A 148 -7.69 -6.14 12.06
C THR A 148 -6.35 -6.46 12.72
N PRO A 149 -6.34 -6.98 13.97
CA PRO A 149 -5.10 -7.32 14.67
C PRO A 149 -4.25 -8.30 13.84
N GLY A 150 -2.94 -8.07 13.81
CA GLY A 150 -2.00 -8.93 13.07
C GLY A 150 -1.80 -8.57 11.60
N LEU A 151 -2.72 -7.86 10.98
CA LEU A 151 -2.54 -7.36 9.62
C LEU A 151 -1.62 -6.13 9.64
N LYS A 152 -0.51 -6.22 8.90
CA LYS A 152 0.48 -5.15 8.77
C LYS A 152 0.66 -4.79 7.32
N LEU A 153 0.62 -3.49 7.01
CA LEU A 153 0.72 -3.00 5.64
C LEU A 153 1.91 -2.07 5.47
N GLN A 154 2.57 -2.21 4.33
CA GLN A 154 3.60 -1.28 3.90
C GLN A 154 3.21 -0.67 2.55
N PHE A 155 2.44 0.39 2.63
CA PHE A 155 1.99 1.10 1.44
C PHE A 155 3.13 1.77 0.67
N ASN A 156 2.94 1.87 -0.65
CA ASN A 156 3.68 2.84 -1.45
C ASN A 156 3.39 4.25 -0.94
N HIS A 157 4.41 5.13 -0.90
CA HIS A 157 4.23 6.52 -0.45
C HIS A 157 3.24 7.31 -1.32
N ASN A 158 3.03 6.90 -2.57
CA ASN A 158 2.03 7.45 -3.48
C ASN A 158 0.64 6.76 -3.39
N ALA A 159 0.39 5.91 -2.39
CA ALA A 159 -0.94 5.44 -2.07
C ALA A 159 -1.75 6.57 -1.40
N VAL A 160 -2.12 7.55 -2.20
CA VAL A 160 -2.79 8.78 -1.76
C VAL A 160 -4.10 8.47 -1.04
N GLY A 161 -4.34 9.15 0.08
CA GLY A 161 -5.51 8.94 0.92
C GLY A 161 -5.41 7.77 1.91
N ARG A 162 -4.30 7.02 1.94
CA ARG A 162 -4.11 5.92 2.91
C ARG A 162 -4.17 6.40 4.36
N ASP A 163 -3.72 7.63 4.61
CA ASP A 163 -3.66 8.25 5.94
C ASP A 163 -4.88 9.13 6.24
N TYR A 164 -5.83 9.18 5.30
CA TYR A 164 -7.04 9.99 5.44
C TYR A 164 -7.86 9.57 6.67
N THR A 165 -8.25 10.56 7.44
CA THR A 165 -9.25 10.45 8.50
C THR A 165 -10.07 11.76 8.55
N PRO A 166 -11.41 11.68 8.70
CA PRO A 166 -12.23 12.88 8.69
C PRO A 166 -11.99 13.79 9.91
N TRP A 167 -11.47 13.24 11.00
CA TRP A 167 -11.25 13.97 12.24
C TRP A 167 -9.79 13.96 12.67
N PHE A 168 -9.43 12.98 13.46
CA PHE A 168 -8.10 12.84 14.03
C PHE A 168 -7.81 11.37 14.32
N TYR A 169 -6.61 10.95 14.00
CA TYR A 169 -6.08 9.66 14.39
C TYR A 169 -4.75 9.81 15.12
N ALA A 170 -4.63 9.15 16.25
CA ALA A 170 -3.37 8.99 16.96
C ALA A 170 -3.23 7.53 17.36
N GLY A 171 -2.17 6.86 16.91
CA GLY A 171 -2.00 5.45 17.18
C GLY A 171 -0.77 4.84 16.53
N ARG A 172 -0.81 3.52 16.41
CA ARG A 172 0.24 2.79 15.68
C ARG A 172 0.09 2.98 14.17
N SER A 173 1.21 3.04 13.48
CA SER A 173 1.21 2.95 12.01
C SER A 173 0.64 1.60 11.54
N VAL A 174 0.07 1.55 10.35
CA VAL A 174 -0.49 0.31 9.79
C VAL A 174 0.55 -0.77 9.54
N SER A 175 1.83 -0.43 9.44
CA SER A 175 2.93 -1.41 9.41
C SER A 175 3.19 -2.03 10.79
N GLY A 176 2.68 -1.42 11.84
CA GLY A 176 2.94 -1.79 13.24
C GLY A 176 4.34 -1.42 13.71
N SER A 177 5.16 -0.74 12.90
CA SER A 177 6.57 -0.43 13.20
C SER A 177 6.77 0.91 13.90
N GLY A 178 5.75 1.76 13.96
CA GLY A 178 5.84 3.12 14.45
C GLY A 178 4.55 3.70 14.99
N VAL A 179 4.55 5.02 15.08
CA VAL A 179 3.42 5.84 15.52
C VAL A 179 2.99 6.79 14.41
N GLN A 180 1.72 7.19 14.47
CA GLN A 180 1.09 8.00 13.44
C GLN A 180 0.09 8.97 14.07
N LEU A 181 0.11 10.21 13.58
CA LEU A 181 -0.83 11.26 13.91
C LEU A 181 -1.36 11.84 12.62
N ASP A 182 -2.66 11.74 12.37
CA ASP A 182 -3.26 12.21 11.12
C ASP A 182 -4.50 13.02 11.34
N THR A 183 -4.69 13.92 10.39
CA THR A 183 -5.95 14.57 10.04
C THR A 183 -6.13 14.46 8.52
N TRP A 184 -7.24 14.95 7.99
CA TRP A 184 -7.43 15.03 6.55
C TRP A 184 -6.43 15.97 5.85
N LEU A 185 -5.87 16.96 6.59
CA LEU A 185 -4.98 18.00 6.05
C LEU A 185 -3.50 17.71 6.31
N LEU A 186 -3.17 17.37 7.55
CA LEU A 186 -1.79 17.16 8.00
C LEU A 186 -1.67 15.85 8.74
N GLY A 187 -0.54 15.18 8.56
CA GLY A 187 -0.16 14.01 9.31
C GLY A 187 1.33 13.91 9.54
N LEU A 188 1.70 13.15 10.53
CA LEU A 188 3.09 12.80 10.86
C LEU A 188 3.15 11.32 11.19
N GLN A 189 4.09 10.62 10.57
CA GLN A 189 4.35 9.22 10.83
C GLN A 189 5.85 9.02 11.09
N ALA A 190 6.16 8.23 12.12
CA ALA A 190 7.53 7.86 12.45
C ALA A 190 7.59 6.39 12.84
N GLY A 191 8.41 5.62 12.15
CA GLY A 191 8.56 4.19 12.38
C GLY A 191 9.78 3.60 11.71
N TRP A 192 10.12 2.37 12.11
CA TRP A 192 11.28 1.69 11.59
C TRP A 192 11.18 1.38 10.10
N ARG A 193 9.99 1.01 9.63
CA ARG A 193 9.71 0.68 8.22
C ARG A 193 9.42 1.92 7.38
N GLU A 194 8.67 2.85 7.94
CA GLU A 194 8.25 4.08 7.25
C GLU A 194 9.35 5.15 7.23
N GLY A 195 10.24 5.13 8.24
CA GLY A 195 11.13 6.25 8.49
C GLY A 195 10.36 7.42 9.13
N ILE A 196 10.62 8.63 8.67
CA ILE A 196 9.88 9.84 9.06
C ILE A 196 9.13 10.35 7.85
N GLN A 197 7.81 10.47 7.96
CA GLN A 197 6.94 10.94 6.89
C GLN A 197 6.07 12.08 7.41
N VAL A 198 5.90 13.08 6.58
CA VAL A 198 4.93 14.17 6.77
C VAL A 198 3.90 14.07 5.65
N HIS A 199 2.64 14.10 6.00
CA HIS A 199 1.52 14.08 5.06
C HIS A 199 0.91 15.48 5.01
N PHE A 200 0.83 16.05 3.82
CA PHE A 200 0.12 17.31 3.56
C PHE A 200 -0.90 17.07 2.46
N LEU A 201 -2.18 17.30 2.77
CA LEU A 201 -3.30 16.96 1.88
C LEU A 201 -3.19 15.53 1.32
N GLN A 202 -2.80 14.57 2.18
CA GLN A 202 -2.60 13.16 1.84
C GLN A 202 -1.47 12.88 0.83
N LEU A 203 -0.63 13.87 0.54
CA LEU A 203 0.62 13.70 -0.20
C LEU A 203 1.77 13.47 0.79
N THR A 204 2.55 12.43 0.56
CA THR A 204 3.61 11.99 1.48
C THR A 204 4.97 12.56 1.10
N PHE A 205 5.64 13.19 2.07
CA PHE A 205 7.04 13.58 2.03
C PHE A 205 7.76 12.77 3.11
N GLY A 206 8.76 11.99 2.74
CA GLY A 206 9.38 11.07 3.69
C GLY A 206 10.86 10.81 3.46
N ILE A 207 11.52 10.41 4.54
CA ILE A 207 12.88 9.87 4.54
C ILE A 207 12.83 8.53 5.24
N SER A 208 13.07 7.46 4.50
CA SER A 208 13.26 6.13 5.05
C SER A 208 14.73 5.94 5.41
N LEU A 209 15.00 5.33 6.57
CA LEU A 209 16.35 5.05 7.01
C LEU A 209 16.76 3.59 6.70
N PHE A 210 15.79 2.67 6.69
CA PHE A 210 16.03 1.25 6.51
C PHE A 210 14.92 0.61 5.65
N PRO A 211 15.20 0.36 4.37
CA PRO A 211 16.36 0.78 3.57
C PRO A 211 16.33 2.28 3.26
N PRO A 212 17.51 2.92 3.11
CA PRO A 212 17.58 4.37 2.92
C PRO A 212 16.92 4.79 1.60
N ALA A 213 16.02 5.78 1.70
CA ALA A 213 15.35 6.35 0.54
C ALA A 213 14.71 7.70 0.87
N LEU A 214 14.51 8.50 -0.18
CA LEU A 214 13.71 9.72 -0.17
C LEU A 214 12.38 9.44 -0.87
N GLU A 215 11.29 9.87 -0.27
CA GLU A 215 9.93 9.72 -0.74
C GLU A 215 9.33 11.12 -0.95
N LEU A 216 9.07 11.43 -2.21
CA LEU A 216 8.47 12.69 -2.61
C LEU A 216 7.17 12.41 -3.35
N PRO A 217 6.11 13.21 -3.15
CA PRO A 217 4.85 13.02 -3.84
C PRO A 217 5.05 12.97 -5.36
N ILE A 218 4.24 12.14 -6.05
CA ILE A 218 4.22 12.02 -7.52
C ILE A 218 5.46 11.31 -8.09
N LEU A 219 6.61 11.44 -7.46
CA LEU A 219 7.85 10.84 -7.92
C LEU A 219 7.96 9.36 -7.48
N PRO A 220 8.70 8.54 -8.22
CA PRO A 220 9.12 7.24 -7.71
C PRO A 220 9.98 7.40 -6.45
N ARG A 221 9.99 6.38 -5.60
CA ARG A 221 10.91 6.30 -4.46
C ARG A 221 12.36 6.41 -4.95
N ILE A 222 13.13 7.31 -4.36
CA ILE A 222 14.54 7.54 -4.70
C ILE A 222 15.40 6.86 -3.63
N GLY A 223 16.05 5.77 -3.97
CA GLY A 223 16.87 4.97 -3.07
C GLY A 223 16.60 3.48 -3.18
N LEU A 224 16.85 2.73 -2.10
CA LEU A 224 16.65 1.29 -2.09
C LEU A 224 15.16 0.92 -2.00
N PRO A 225 14.73 -0.19 -2.62
CA PRO A 225 13.35 -0.65 -2.53
C PRO A 225 12.97 -0.97 -1.07
N PRO A 226 11.69 -0.85 -0.69
CA PRO A 226 11.24 -1.24 0.63
C PRO A 226 11.48 -2.74 0.86
N ALA A 227 11.66 -3.12 2.12
CA ALA A 227 11.68 -4.54 2.49
C ALA A 227 10.31 -5.16 2.15
N SER A 228 10.31 -6.43 1.73
CA SER A 228 9.07 -7.19 1.54
C SER A 228 8.25 -7.24 2.84
N PRO A 229 6.92 -7.26 2.76
CA PRO A 229 6.02 -7.37 3.92
C PRO A 229 6.17 -8.68 4.69
#